data_2924e433caa5d4772686ead7e4e981fc
#
_entry.id   2924e433caa5d4772686ead7e4e981fc
#
_cell.length_a   1.000
_cell.length_b   1.000
_cell.length_c   1.000
_cell.angle_alpha   90.00
_cell.angle_beta   90.00
_cell.angle_gamma   90.00
#
_symmetry.space_group_name_H-M   'P 1'
#
loop_
_entity.id
_entity.type
_entity.pdbx_description
1 polymer ?
#
loop_
_entity_poly.entity_id
_entity_poly.type
_entity_poly.pdbx_seq_one_letter_code
_entity_poly.pdbx_strand_id
1 'polypeptide(L)'
;LPLAHVLARAVQVVCLSAGTTLGHTSSAKELLEDLGTFKPTFLLVVPRIFEKVYAGAAQKAAQAGKERLFGAAAAVAIGYSQALDAAARGEGPGPGWGLRAKHRLFDRLLYPKLRQAFGGSLGYTVSGASPLSAHDAHFFRGAGVPVLEGYGLTETTAPCTANIPSRTKVGTVGIPIPGTTIRIADDGEILVKGIGVFKGYHANEAANAEAFVDGFFRTGDLGSLDADGFLTITGRKKDLLVTAGGKNVAPGPLEEKIREHQLVAQAVVVGDGRPFVSALVNLDPEGLENWCAAQRIPVMGTAEAAANDQVRAAIQAAVDDANTLVSKAESIRTFVVLDTDFTVESGHLTPSLKLKRSAVVRDFAAHINRIYG
;
A
#
# COMPACT_ATOMS: atom_id res chain seq x y z
N LEU A 1 12.63 6.07 2.59
CA LEU A 1 13.03 4.91 3.41
C LEU A 1 14.32 5.21 4.17
N PRO A 2 14.41 4.88 5.49
CA PRO A 2 15.65 5.01 6.25
C PRO A 2 16.75 4.09 5.70
N LEU A 3 18.02 4.51 5.73
CA LEU A 3 19.16 3.68 5.27
C LEU A 3 19.39 2.42 6.14
N ALA A 4 18.76 2.34 7.31
CA ALA A 4 18.70 1.11 8.10
C ALA A 4 17.78 0.04 7.48
N HIS A 5 16.87 0.42 6.59
CA HIS A 5 16.02 -0.53 5.86
C HIS A 5 16.80 -1.18 4.72
N VAL A 6 16.73 -2.52 4.63
CA VAL A 6 17.50 -3.32 3.67
C VAL A 6 17.32 -2.86 2.21
N LEU A 7 16.10 -2.50 1.80
CA LEU A 7 15.83 -2.05 0.43
C LEU A 7 16.54 -0.71 0.12
N ALA A 8 16.50 0.26 1.04
CA ALA A 8 17.19 1.53 0.85
C ALA A 8 18.70 1.33 0.79
N ARG A 9 19.24 0.45 1.63
CA ARG A 9 20.67 0.09 1.63
C ARG A 9 21.07 -0.62 0.33
N ALA A 10 20.27 -1.55 -0.16
CA ALA A 10 20.52 -2.26 -1.41
C ALA A 10 20.57 -1.28 -2.60
N VAL A 11 19.59 -0.37 -2.71
CA VAL A 11 19.57 0.67 -3.75
C VAL A 11 20.81 1.59 -3.65
N GLN A 12 21.20 2.00 -2.42
CA GLN A 12 22.41 2.79 -2.23
C GLN A 12 23.66 2.08 -2.77
N VAL A 13 23.82 0.79 -2.44
CA VAL A 13 24.97 -0.02 -2.92
C VAL A 13 24.96 -0.13 -4.44
N VAL A 14 23.79 -0.39 -5.04
CA VAL A 14 23.64 -0.46 -6.51
C VAL A 14 24.00 0.88 -7.16
N CYS A 15 23.51 2.01 -6.62
CA CYS A 15 23.81 3.34 -7.14
C CYS A 15 25.32 3.65 -7.08
N LEU A 16 25.96 3.33 -5.95
CA LEU A 16 27.41 3.51 -5.79
C LEU A 16 28.21 2.64 -6.77
N SER A 17 27.81 1.38 -6.93
CA SER A 17 28.48 0.43 -7.83
C SER A 17 28.30 0.83 -9.31
N ALA A 18 27.17 1.45 -9.66
CA ALA A 18 26.88 1.92 -11.01
C ALA A 18 27.41 3.33 -11.29
N GLY A 19 27.98 4.02 -10.31
CA GLY A 19 28.48 5.39 -10.47
C GLY A 19 27.37 6.42 -10.73
N THR A 20 26.15 6.16 -10.24
CA THR A 20 25.01 7.07 -10.43
C THR A 20 24.94 8.11 -9.32
N THR A 21 24.36 9.27 -9.63
CA THR A 21 24.11 10.32 -8.62
C THR A 21 22.96 9.90 -7.72
N LEU A 22 23.19 9.87 -6.41
CA LEU A 22 22.20 9.52 -5.40
C LEU A 22 21.84 10.75 -4.56
N GLY A 23 20.56 11.09 -4.51
CA GLY A 23 20.01 12.12 -3.63
C GLY A 23 19.41 11.52 -2.36
N HIS A 24 19.61 12.19 -1.23
CA HIS A 24 18.98 11.88 0.05
C HIS A 24 18.17 13.08 0.54
N THR A 25 16.99 12.82 1.10
CA THR A 25 16.21 13.83 1.82
C THR A 25 16.16 13.47 3.30
N SER A 26 16.21 14.49 4.16
CA SER A 26 16.12 14.33 5.62
C SER A 26 14.69 14.28 6.13
N SER A 27 13.74 14.80 5.36
CA SER A 27 12.36 14.98 5.77
C SER A 27 11.36 14.53 4.69
N ALA A 28 10.38 13.74 5.09
CA ALA A 28 9.27 13.38 4.20
C ALA A 28 8.38 14.60 3.84
N LYS A 29 8.44 15.70 4.63
CA LYS A 29 7.69 16.93 4.35
C LYS A 29 8.32 17.74 3.21
N GLU A 30 9.66 17.70 3.12
CA GLU A 30 10.44 18.43 2.11
C GLU A 30 10.60 17.65 0.81
N LEU A 31 10.21 16.35 0.82
CA LEU A 31 10.46 15.44 -0.30
C LEU A 31 9.98 16.00 -1.65
N LEU A 32 8.78 16.57 -1.72
CA LEU A 32 8.23 17.08 -3.00
C LEU A 32 9.00 18.29 -3.53
N GLU A 33 9.51 19.15 -2.66
CA GLU A 33 10.37 20.28 -3.02
C GLU A 33 11.74 19.79 -3.51
N ASP A 34 12.33 18.84 -2.77
CA ASP A 34 13.58 18.18 -3.15
C ASP A 34 13.48 17.49 -4.50
N LEU A 35 12.37 16.80 -4.78
CA LEU A 35 12.14 16.15 -6.09
C LEU A 35 12.09 17.16 -7.23
N GLY A 36 11.48 18.33 -7.00
CA GLY A 36 11.43 19.43 -7.97
C GLY A 36 12.82 19.98 -8.33
N THR A 37 13.74 19.98 -7.37
CA THR A 37 15.10 20.47 -7.52
C THR A 37 16.02 19.39 -8.10
N PHE A 38 16.01 18.19 -7.52
CA PHE A 38 16.90 17.07 -7.88
C PHE A 38 16.52 16.42 -9.23
N LYS A 39 15.21 16.39 -9.57
CA LYS A 39 14.65 15.82 -10.81
C LYS A 39 15.13 14.40 -11.08
N PRO A 40 14.82 13.44 -10.19
CA PRO A 40 15.30 12.07 -10.31
C PRO A 40 14.78 11.39 -11.57
N THR A 41 15.60 10.48 -12.14
CA THR A 41 15.17 9.55 -13.20
C THR A 41 14.63 8.24 -12.63
N PHE A 42 15.02 7.93 -11.39
CA PHE A 42 14.57 6.78 -10.61
C PHE A 42 14.23 7.24 -9.19
N LEU A 43 13.14 6.72 -8.64
CA LEU A 43 12.72 7.06 -7.29
C LEU A 43 12.26 5.81 -6.53
N LEU A 44 12.85 5.58 -5.35
CA LEU A 44 12.39 4.57 -4.41
C LEU A 44 11.51 5.22 -3.36
N VAL A 45 10.25 4.82 -3.29
CA VAL A 45 9.26 5.40 -2.37
C VAL A 45 8.43 4.32 -1.67
N VAL A 46 7.78 4.71 -0.60
CA VAL A 46 6.72 3.93 0.04
C VAL A 46 5.35 4.38 -0.47
N PRO A 47 4.32 3.52 -0.46
CA PRO A 47 2.97 3.85 -0.92
C PRO A 47 2.41 5.16 -0.39
N ARG A 48 2.67 5.51 0.88
CA ARG A 48 2.20 6.75 1.51
C ARG A 48 2.56 8.03 0.73
N ILE A 49 3.62 8.01 -0.05
CA ILE A 49 4.00 9.18 -0.88
C ILE A 49 3.04 9.33 -2.05
N PHE A 50 2.63 8.24 -2.67
CA PHE A 50 1.62 8.25 -3.73
C PHE A 50 0.26 8.72 -3.21
N GLU A 51 -0.19 8.19 -2.08
CA GLU A 51 -1.42 8.61 -1.39
C GLU A 51 -1.41 10.13 -1.14
N LYS A 52 -0.31 10.68 -0.58
CA LYS A 52 -0.16 12.13 -0.32
C LYS A 52 -0.17 12.97 -1.60
N VAL A 53 0.51 12.52 -2.65
CA VAL A 53 0.53 13.24 -3.94
C VAL A 53 -0.85 13.24 -4.57
N TYR A 54 -1.58 12.11 -4.53
CA TYR A 54 -2.94 12.02 -5.02
C TYR A 54 -3.88 12.95 -4.24
N ALA A 55 -3.90 12.82 -2.91
CA ALA A 55 -4.73 13.64 -2.03
C ALA A 55 -4.44 15.15 -2.20
N GLY A 56 -3.16 15.54 -2.23
CA GLY A 56 -2.75 16.92 -2.44
C GLY A 56 -3.16 17.48 -3.82
N ALA A 57 -3.12 16.65 -4.85
CA ALA A 57 -3.59 17.04 -6.18
C ALA A 57 -5.12 17.21 -6.23
N ALA A 58 -5.86 16.29 -5.60
CA ALA A 58 -7.32 16.36 -5.45
C ALA A 58 -7.73 17.62 -4.68
N GLN A 59 -7.06 17.90 -3.56
CA GLN A 59 -7.29 19.09 -2.74
C GLN A 59 -7.07 20.39 -3.51
N LYS A 60 -5.93 20.53 -4.22
CA LYS A 60 -5.65 21.72 -5.05
C LYS A 60 -6.72 21.89 -6.13
N ALA A 61 -7.21 20.81 -6.69
CA ALA A 61 -8.28 20.84 -7.68
C ALA A 61 -9.61 21.32 -7.04
N ALA A 62 -9.96 20.84 -5.85
CA ALA A 62 -11.16 21.25 -5.11
C ALA A 62 -11.09 22.74 -4.75
N GLN A 63 -9.96 23.23 -4.21
CA GLN A 63 -9.74 24.65 -3.90
C GLN A 63 -9.88 25.56 -5.15
N ALA A 64 -9.51 25.03 -6.33
CA ALA A 64 -9.66 25.74 -7.60
C ALA A 64 -11.05 25.56 -8.24
N GLY A 65 -12.02 24.91 -7.58
CA GLY A 65 -13.35 24.61 -8.14
C GLY A 65 -13.32 23.61 -9.31
N LYS A 66 -12.26 22.79 -9.41
CA LYS A 66 -11.99 21.82 -10.51
C LYS A 66 -12.08 20.38 -10.08
N GLU A 67 -12.73 20.08 -8.97
CA GLU A 67 -12.86 18.73 -8.40
C GLU A 67 -13.42 17.72 -9.42
N ARG A 68 -14.51 18.08 -10.11
CA ARG A 68 -15.12 17.22 -11.16
C ARG A 68 -14.15 16.95 -12.31
N LEU A 69 -13.33 17.93 -12.67
CA LEU A 69 -12.33 17.79 -13.73
C LEU A 69 -11.21 16.83 -13.29
N PHE A 70 -10.75 16.96 -12.05
CA PHE A 70 -9.76 16.05 -11.49
C PHE A 70 -10.31 14.63 -11.39
N GLY A 71 -11.51 14.43 -10.87
CA GLY A 71 -12.17 13.13 -10.81
C GLY A 71 -12.33 12.47 -12.20
N ALA A 72 -12.73 13.24 -13.21
CA ALA A 72 -12.81 12.74 -14.59
C ALA A 72 -11.42 12.34 -15.14
N ALA A 73 -10.37 13.13 -14.85
CA ALA A 73 -9.01 12.82 -15.25
C ALA A 73 -8.49 11.57 -14.54
N ALA A 74 -8.75 11.43 -13.24
CA ALA A 74 -8.37 10.24 -12.46
C ALA A 74 -9.06 8.97 -13.01
N ALA A 75 -10.36 9.02 -13.26
CA ALA A 75 -11.09 7.90 -13.84
C ALA A 75 -10.55 7.51 -15.24
N VAL A 76 -10.16 8.49 -16.06
CA VAL A 76 -9.55 8.23 -17.38
C VAL A 76 -8.16 7.61 -17.22
N ALA A 77 -7.31 8.08 -16.30
CA ALA A 77 -5.99 7.51 -16.06
C ALA A 77 -6.11 6.05 -15.60
N ILE A 78 -6.96 5.78 -14.59
CA ILE A 78 -7.21 4.45 -14.05
C ILE A 78 -7.73 3.52 -15.15
N GLY A 79 -8.80 3.90 -15.84
CA GLY A 79 -9.39 3.06 -16.89
C GLY A 79 -8.43 2.82 -18.07
N TYR A 80 -7.59 3.79 -18.41
CA TYR A 80 -6.57 3.62 -19.44
C TYR A 80 -5.49 2.59 -19.00
N SER A 81 -5.01 2.70 -17.77
CA SER A 81 -4.05 1.76 -17.20
C SER A 81 -4.63 0.35 -17.06
N GLN A 82 -5.87 0.22 -16.57
CA GLN A 82 -6.58 -1.06 -16.48
C GLN A 82 -6.75 -1.74 -17.85
N ALA A 83 -7.12 -0.97 -18.87
CA ALA A 83 -7.28 -1.50 -20.22
C ALA A 83 -5.94 -1.96 -20.83
N LEU A 84 -4.83 -1.26 -20.55
CA LEU A 84 -3.48 -1.70 -20.94
C LEU A 84 -3.09 -2.97 -20.21
N ASP A 85 -3.41 -3.07 -18.93
CA ASP A 85 -3.09 -4.22 -18.09
C ASP A 85 -3.87 -5.46 -18.53
N ALA A 86 -5.17 -5.32 -18.80
CA ALA A 86 -6.02 -6.38 -19.38
C ALA A 86 -5.51 -6.86 -20.75
N ALA A 87 -5.07 -5.94 -21.61
CA ALA A 87 -4.49 -6.31 -22.91
C ALA A 87 -3.18 -7.07 -22.77
N ALA A 88 -2.32 -6.68 -21.82
CA ALA A 88 -1.07 -7.38 -21.55
C ALA A 88 -1.29 -8.81 -21.02
N ARG A 89 -2.45 -9.06 -20.38
CA ARG A 89 -2.88 -10.39 -19.91
C ARG A 89 -3.65 -11.19 -20.95
N GLY A 90 -3.92 -10.63 -22.13
CA GLY A 90 -4.77 -11.26 -23.14
C GLY A 90 -6.28 -11.27 -22.79
N GLU A 91 -6.69 -10.50 -21.79
CA GLU A 91 -8.06 -10.42 -21.25
C GLU A 91 -8.91 -9.35 -21.97
N GLY A 92 -8.32 -8.59 -22.88
CA GLY A 92 -9.03 -7.54 -23.59
C GLY A 92 -8.25 -6.88 -24.71
N PRO A 93 -8.92 -6.04 -25.55
CA PRO A 93 -8.32 -5.41 -26.72
C PRO A 93 -7.44 -4.19 -26.39
N GLY A 94 -7.32 -3.83 -25.12
CA GLY A 94 -6.66 -2.60 -24.68
C GLY A 94 -7.60 -1.36 -24.76
N PRO A 95 -7.05 -0.16 -24.51
CA PRO A 95 -7.85 1.04 -24.44
C PRO A 95 -8.49 1.37 -25.80
N GLY A 96 -9.81 1.51 -25.82
CA GLY A 96 -10.58 1.89 -27.01
C GLY A 96 -10.27 3.33 -27.46
N TRP A 97 -10.68 3.67 -28.68
CA TRP A 97 -10.42 4.98 -29.30
C TRP A 97 -10.87 6.17 -28.42
N GLY A 98 -12.09 6.13 -27.90
CA GLY A 98 -12.62 7.21 -27.06
C GLY A 98 -11.82 7.40 -25.76
N LEU A 99 -11.36 6.32 -25.13
CA LEU A 99 -10.52 6.38 -23.93
C LEU A 99 -9.13 6.94 -24.25
N ARG A 100 -8.54 6.54 -25.38
CA ARG A 100 -7.26 7.10 -25.89
C ARG A 100 -7.35 8.59 -26.15
N ALA A 101 -8.45 9.06 -26.75
CA ALA A 101 -8.65 10.48 -27.02
C ALA A 101 -8.77 11.30 -25.71
N LYS A 102 -9.58 10.83 -24.76
CA LYS A 102 -9.71 11.46 -23.44
C LYS A 102 -8.37 11.46 -22.68
N HIS A 103 -7.65 10.34 -22.71
CA HIS A 103 -6.33 10.23 -22.07
C HIS A 103 -5.34 11.25 -22.65
N ARG A 104 -5.25 11.37 -23.99
CA ARG A 104 -4.41 12.38 -24.66
C ARG A 104 -4.76 13.82 -24.28
N LEU A 105 -6.06 14.11 -24.10
CA LEU A 105 -6.49 15.42 -23.64
C LEU A 105 -5.97 15.73 -22.24
N PHE A 106 -6.16 14.81 -21.28
CA PHE A 106 -5.68 15.00 -19.91
C PHE A 106 -4.15 14.92 -19.81
N ASP A 107 -3.49 14.18 -20.70
CA ASP A 107 -2.03 14.14 -20.80
C ASP A 107 -1.43 15.50 -21.23
N ARG A 108 -2.18 16.34 -21.91
CA ARG A 108 -1.76 17.72 -22.22
C ARG A 108 -2.11 18.72 -21.11
N LEU A 109 -3.21 18.51 -20.40
CA LEU A 109 -3.79 19.52 -19.52
C LEU A 109 -3.44 19.32 -18.04
N LEU A 110 -3.35 18.07 -17.56
CA LEU A 110 -3.30 17.77 -16.12
C LEU A 110 -2.14 16.84 -15.74
N TYR A 111 -1.92 15.73 -16.43
CA TYR A 111 -0.88 14.77 -16.04
C TYR A 111 0.55 15.32 -16.06
N PRO A 112 0.94 16.29 -16.89
CA PRO A 112 2.25 16.92 -16.79
C PRO A 112 2.50 17.58 -15.43
N LYS A 113 1.47 18.14 -14.80
CA LYS A 113 1.59 18.74 -13.45
C LYS A 113 1.83 17.68 -12.38
N LEU A 114 1.23 16.50 -12.52
CA LEU A 114 1.51 15.36 -11.63
C LEU A 114 2.94 14.87 -11.82
N ARG A 115 3.40 14.70 -13.06
CA ARG A 115 4.78 14.31 -13.34
C ARG A 115 5.80 15.32 -12.81
N GLN A 116 5.47 16.62 -12.88
CA GLN A 116 6.32 17.68 -12.32
C GLN A 116 6.43 17.60 -10.78
N ALA A 117 5.40 17.13 -10.08
CA ALA A 117 5.47 16.90 -8.64
C ALA A 117 6.57 15.87 -8.25
N PHE A 118 6.91 14.98 -9.18
CA PHE A 118 8.01 14.01 -9.06
C PHE A 118 9.30 14.48 -9.76
N GLY A 119 9.44 15.77 -10.08
CA GLY A 119 10.61 16.34 -10.74
C GLY A 119 10.56 16.31 -12.28
N GLY A 120 9.56 15.71 -12.90
CA GLY A 120 9.33 15.75 -14.36
C GLY A 120 10.22 14.85 -15.22
N SER A 121 11.22 14.17 -14.63
CA SER A 121 12.23 13.36 -15.34
C SER A 121 12.19 11.88 -15.03
N LEU A 122 11.16 11.42 -14.27
CA LEU A 122 11.06 10.02 -13.85
C LEU A 122 10.88 9.07 -15.04
N GLY A 123 11.77 8.09 -15.14
CA GLY A 123 11.60 6.92 -15.99
C GLY A 123 10.66 5.91 -15.34
N TYR A 124 10.89 5.61 -14.05
CA TYR A 124 10.03 4.75 -13.24
C TYR A 124 10.27 4.98 -11.74
N THR A 125 9.29 4.55 -10.96
CA THR A 125 9.39 4.49 -9.49
C THR A 125 9.35 3.05 -9.04
N VAL A 126 10.00 2.75 -7.92
CA VAL A 126 9.87 1.46 -7.22
C VAL A 126 9.13 1.71 -5.91
N SER A 127 8.05 0.96 -5.72
CA SER A 127 7.30 0.93 -4.47
C SER A 127 7.55 -0.39 -3.76
N GLY A 128 7.78 -0.33 -2.46
CA GLY A 128 8.02 -1.51 -1.65
C GLY A 128 7.88 -1.22 -0.16
N ALA A 129 8.15 -2.24 0.64
CA ALA A 129 8.03 -2.22 2.10
C ALA A 129 6.59 -2.26 2.65
N SER A 130 5.58 -1.89 1.88
CA SER A 130 4.15 -2.08 2.17
C SER A 130 3.38 -2.18 0.85
N PRO A 131 2.16 -2.74 0.86
CA PRO A 131 1.33 -2.83 -0.34
C PRO A 131 0.94 -1.45 -0.87
N LEU A 132 0.82 -1.34 -2.19
CA LEU A 132 0.26 -0.17 -2.88
C LEU A 132 -1.16 -0.52 -3.34
N SER A 133 -2.12 0.39 -3.13
CA SER A 133 -3.48 0.18 -3.61
C SER A 133 -3.50 0.04 -5.15
N ALA A 134 -4.35 -0.84 -5.66
CA ALA A 134 -4.53 -0.98 -7.11
C ALA A 134 -5.04 0.32 -7.74
N HIS A 135 -5.83 1.10 -6.99
CA HIS A 135 -6.30 2.42 -7.40
C HIS A 135 -5.14 3.36 -7.69
N ASP A 136 -4.21 3.52 -6.74
CA ASP A 136 -3.07 4.42 -6.90
C ASP A 136 -2.09 3.92 -7.95
N ALA A 137 -1.80 2.61 -7.97
CA ALA A 137 -0.95 2.02 -8.99
C ALA A 137 -1.48 2.29 -10.40
N HIS A 138 -2.77 2.08 -10.66
CA HIS A 138 -3.39 2.37 -11.94
C HIS A 138 -3.45 3.87 -12.25
N PHE A 139 -3.77 4.71 -11.25
CA PHE A 139 -3.81 6.15 -11.43
C PHE A 139 -2.46 6.71 -11.86
N PHE A 140 -1.40 6.43 -11.10
CA PHE A 140 -0.07 6.97 -11.39
C PHE A 140 0.50 6.40 -12.70
N ARG A 141 0.34 5.09 -12.96
CA ARG A 141 0.73 4.49 -14.23
C ARG A 141 -0.01 5.14 -15.40
N GLY A 142 -1.32 5.36 -15.28
CA GLY A 142 -2.14 6.02 -16.29
C GLY A 142 -1.80 7.51 -16.47
N ALA A 143 -1.35 8.19 -15.43
CA ALA A 143 -0.86 9.58 -15.49
C ALA A 143 0.58 9.72 -16.03
N GLY A 144 1.24 8.60 -16.37
CA GLY A 144 2.59 8.59 -16.91
C GLY A 144 3.70 8.64 -15.83
N VAL A 145 3.39 8.18 -14.62
CA VAL A 145 4.36 7.88 -13.54
C VAL A 145 4.37 6.36 -13.35
N PRO A 146 5.26 5.60 -14.02
CA PRO A 146 5.28 4.16 -13.90
C PRO A 146 5.67 3.74 -12.48
N VAL A 147 4.85 2.91 -11.85
CA VAL A 147 5.12 2.35 -10.52
C VAL A 147 5.38 0.87 -10.65
N LEU A 148 6.53 0.43 -10.17
CA LEU A 148 6.95 -0.96 -10.14
C LEU A 148 6.95 -1.43 -8.68
N GLU A 149 6.11 -2.38 -8.37
CA GLU A 149 6.08 -2.98 -7.05
C GLU A 149 7.06 -4.13 -6.96
N GLY A 150 7.67 -4.29 -5.78
CA GLY A 150 8.54 -5.42 -5.47
C GLY A 150 8.33 -5.92 -4.05
N TYR A 151 8.62 -7.18 -3.83
CA TYR A 151 8.50 -7.85 -2.55
C TYR A 151 9.82 -8.46 -2.12
N GLY A 152 10.10 -8.37 -0.84
CA GLY A 152 11.23 -9.01 -0.20
C GLY A 152 11.30 -8.65 1.27
N LEU A 153 12.22 -9.29 1.96
CA LEU A 153 12.45 -9.18 3.39
C LEU A 153 13.93 -8.86 3.65
N THR A 154 14.26 -8.55 4.89
CA THR A 154 15.66 -8.45 5.31
C THR A 154 16.40 -9.76 5.07
N GLU A 155 15.73 -10.86 5.33
CA GLU A 155 16.20 -12.24 5.15
C GLU A 155 16.42 -12.62 3.68
N THR A 156 15.86 -11.87 2.72
CA THR A 156 16.09 -12.06 1.28
C THR A 156 17.01 -11.00 0.66
N THR A 157 17.66 -10.17 1.49
CA THR A 157 18.57 -9.08 1.06
C THR A 157 17.89 -8.10 0.11
N ALA A 158 16.69 -7.63 0.46
CA ALA A 158 15.81 -6.77 -0.34
C ALA A 158 14.95 -7.59 -1.34
N PRO A 159 14.63 -7.12 -2.59
CA PRO A 159 13.58 -7.78 -3.36
C PRO A 159 13.95 -9.20 -3.78
N CYS A 160 13.03 -10.12 -3.59
CA CYS A 160 13.06 -11.46 -4.18
C CYS A 160 12.14 -11.57 -5.41
N THR A 161 11.14 -10.68 -5.51
CA THR A 161 10.34 -10.48 -6.73
C THR A 161 10.21 -8.99 -7.03
N ALA A 162 10.02 -8.64 -8.30
CA ALA A 162 9.75 -7.27 -8.74
C ALA A 162 8.97 -7.24 -10.05
N ASN A 163 8.08 -6.27 -10.19
CA ASN A 163 7.61 -5.82 -11.48
C ASN A 163 8.76 -5.12 -12.22
N ILE A 164 8.86 -5.32 -13.52
CA ILE A 164 9.87 -4.66 -14.37
C ILE A 164 9.16 -3.90 -15.49
N PRO A 165 9.80 -2.87 -16.10
CA PRO A 165 9.14 -2.03 -17.11
C PRO A 165 8.52 -2.81 -18.27
N SER A 166 9.16 -3.90 -18.69
CA SER A 166 8.69 -4.78 -19.78
C SER A 166 7.63 -5.81 -19.36
N ARG A 167 7.48 -6.08 -18.05
CA ARG A 167 6.55 -7.06 -17.49
C ARG A 167 6.00 -6.55 -16.17
N THR A 168 4.90 -5.81 -16.23
CA THR A 168 4.21 -5.23 -15.08
C THR A 168 2.77 -5.71 -15.03
N LYS A 169 2.34 -6.18 -13.87
CA LYS A 169 0.95 -6.55 -13.58
C LYS A 169 0.55 -5.87 -12.27
N VAL A 170 -0.38 -4.91 -12.33
CA VAL A 170 -0.86 -4.20 -11.14
C VAL A 170 -1.59 -5.16 -10.20
N GLY A 171 -1.41 -4.98 -8.89
CA GLY A 171 -1.93 -5.88 -7.87
C GLY A 171 -1.04 -7.10 -7.61
N THR A 172 0.13 -7.16 -8.24
CA THR A 172 1.16 -8.18 -7.98
C THR A 172 2.47 -7.54 -7.58
N VAL A 173 3.29 -8.27 -6.87
CA VAL A 173 4.65 -7.85 -6.51
C VAL A 173 5.71 -8.35 -7.53
N GLY A 174 5.25 -8.66 -8.74
CA GLY A 174 6.09 -9.01 -9.87
C GLY A 174 6.53 -10.47 -9.91
N ILE A 175 7.56 -10.71 -10.70
CA ILE A 175 8.15 -12.02 -10.97
C ILE A 175 9.43 -12.21 -10.16
N PRO A 176 9.88 -13.47 -9.90
CA PRO A 176 11.16 -13.72 -9.25
C PRO A 176 12.32 -13.03 -9.98
N ILE A 177 13.18 -12.34 -9.21
CA ILE A 177 14.40 -11.75 -9.77
C ILE A 177 15.41 -12.86 -10.15
N PRO A 178 16.36 -12.61 -11.07
CA PRO A 178 17.37 -13.58 -11.45
C PRO A 178 18.11 -14.16 -10.24
N GLY A 179 18.23 -15.48 -10.20
CA GLY A 179 18.86 -16.20 -9.08
C GLY A 179 17.94 -16.45 -7.87
N THR A 180 16.63 -16.18 -8.01
CA THR A 180 15.62 -16.46 -7.00
C THR A 180 14.56 -17.43 -7.51
N THR A 181 14.12 -18.34 -6.66
CA THR A 181 13.02 -19.27 -6.90
C THR A 181 11.96 -19.04 -5.82
N ILE A 182 10.71 -18.93 -6.25
CA ILE A 182 9.53 -18.85 -5.38
C ILE A 182 8.75 -20.16 -5.49
N ARG A 183 8.30 -20.70 -4.37
CA ARG A 183 7.38 -21.84 -4.27
C ARG A 183 6.26 -21.46 -3.30
N ILE A 184 5.05 -21.87 -3.60
CA ILE A 184 3.93 -21.74 -2.67
C ILE A 184 3.75 -23.10 -1.99
N ALA A 185 3.75 -23.13 -0.67
CA ALA A 185 3.49 -24.32 0.12
C ALA A 185 1.99 -24.68 0.11
N ASP A 186 1.63 -25.89 0.54
CA ASP A 186 0.25 -26.37 0.57
C ASP A 186 -0.69 -25.50 1.44
N ASP A 187 -0.14 -24.85 2.45
CA ASP A 187 -0.86 -23.90 3.33
C ASP A 187 -0.87 -22.46 2.79
N GLY A 188 -0.38 -22.24 1.57
CA GLY A 188 -0.31 -20.93 0.91
C GLY A 188 0.89 -20.08 1.31
N GLU A 189 1.81 -20.58 2.14
CA GLU A 189 3.01 -19.84 2.54
C GLU A 189 3.98 -19.66 1.35
N ILE A 190 4.48 -18.44 1.18
CA ILE A 190 5.50 -18.12 0.19
C ILE A 190 6.85 -18.60 0.70
N LEU A 191 7.50 -19.46 -0.07
CA LEU A 191 8.81 -20.03 0.19
C LEU A 191 9.81 -19.47 -0.81
N VAL A 192 10.98 -19.00 -0.34
CA VAL A 192 12.00 -18.35 -1.16
C VAL A 192 13.32 -19.10 -1.09
N LYS A 193 13.94 -19.35 -2.24
CA LYS A 193 15.30 -19.88 -2.36
C LYS A 193 16.09 -19.05 -3.36
N GLY A 194 17.32 -18.71 -3.04
CA GLY A 194 18.17 -17.95 -3.97
C GLY A 194 19.38 -17.32 -3.31
N ILE A 195 20.17 -16.64 -4.13
CA ILE A 195 21.46 -16.02 -3.70
C ILE A 195 21.28 -14.91 -2.68
N GLY A 196 20.12 -14.25 -2.67
CA GLY A 196 19.78 -13.17 -1.72
C GLY A 196 19.31 -13.68 -0.35
N VAL A 197 18.98 -14.97 -0.23
CA VAL A 197 18.49 -15.53 1.03
C VAL A 197 19.65 -15.64 2.04
N PHE A 198 19.43 -15.14 3.25
CA PHE A 198 20.41 -15.19 4.32
C PHE A 198 20.73 -16.63 4.77
N LYS A 199 21.84 -16.82 5.48
CA LYS A 199 22.26 -18.14 5.96
C LYS A 199 21.54 -18.59 7.22
N GLY A 200 20.96 -17.63 7.96
CA GLY A 200 20.26 -17.88 9.20
C GLY A 200 20.39 -16.72 10.19
N TYR A 201 19.63 -16.79 11.27
CA TYR A 201 19.67 -15.84 12.38
C TYR A 201 20.91 -16.12 13.25
N HIS A 202 21.62 -15.05 13.60
CA HIS A 202 22.84 -15.16 14.40
C HIS A 202 22.53 -15.70 15.81
N ALA A 203 23.27 -16.76 16.21
CA ALA A 203 23.17 -17.41 17.52
C ALA A 203 21.71 -17.80 17.94
N ASN A 204 20.85 -18.16 16.97
CA ASN A 204 19.45 -18.54 17.24
C ASN A 204 19.08 -19.82 16.48
N GLU A 205 19.56 -20.96 16.99
CA GLU A 205 19.37 -22.28 16.36
C GLU A 205 17.89 -22.67 16.29
N ALA A 206 17.10 -22.36 17.30
CA ALA A 206 15.67 -22.67 17.30
C ALA A 206 14.94 -21.96 16.17
N ALA A 207 15.16 -20.65 16.00
CA ALA A 207 14.58 -19.91 14.89
C ALA A 207 15.10 -20.40 13.52
N ASN A 208 16.37 -20.82 13.44
CA ASN A 208 16.94 -21.36 12.22
C ASN A 208 16.33 -22.71 11.81
N ALA A 209 16.02 -23.57 12.77
CA ALA A 209 15.37 -24.86 12.51
C ALA A 209 13.95 -24.68 11.93
N GLU A 210 13.24 -23.61 12.33
CA GLU A 210 11.91 -23.29 11.83
C GLU A 210 11.91 -22.47 10.54
N ALA A 211 12.99 -21.72 10.27
CA ALA A 211 13.07 -20.76 9.18
C ALA A 211 13.21 -21.42 7.81
N PHE A 212 13.65 -22.68 7.73
CA PHE A 212 13.93 -23.33 6.45
C PHE A 212 13.20 -24.67 6.32
N VAL A 213 12.76 -24.97 5.09
CA VAL A 213 12.18 -26.26 4.69
C VAL A 213 12.68 -26.61 3.29
N ASP A 214 13.26 -27.80 3.09
CA ASP A 214 13.81 -28.28 1.80
C ASP A 214 14.77 -27.28 1.13
N GLY A 215 15.51 -26.51 1.94
CA GLY A 215 16.42 -25.47 1.47
C GLY A 215 15.73 -24.19 0.98
N PHE A 216 14.45 -24.01 1.25
CA PHE A 216 13.70 -22.77 1.06
C PHE A 216 13.50 -22.06 2.39
N PHE A 217 13.64 -20.75 2.38
CA PHE A 217 13.29 -19.88 3.50
C PHE A 217 11.76 -19.71 3.58
N ARG A 218 11.22 -19.84 4.77
CA ARG A 218 9.81 -19.63 5.10
C ARG A 218 9.57 -18.17 5.43
N THR A 219 8.84 -17.47 4.57
CA THR A 219 8.64 -16.02 4.73
C THR A 219 7.63 -15.64 5.81
N GLY A 220 6.72 -16.56 6.13
CA GLY A 220 5.55 -16.28 6.96
C GLY A 220 4.49 -15.44 6.23
N ASP A 221 4.70 -15.07 4.98
CA ASP A 221 3.74 -14.37 4.14
C ASP A 221 2.96 -15.40 3.28
N LEU A 222 1.69 -15.10 3.02
CA LEU A 222 0.79 -15.93 2.20
C LEU A 222 0.63 -15.32 0.82
N GLY A 223 0.51 -16.16 -0.20
CA GLY A 223 0.34 -15.67 -1.55
C GLY A 223 0.08 -16.76 -2.58
N SER A 224 0.03 -16.34 -3.83
CA SER A 224 -0.14 -17.23 -4.97
C SER A 224 0.71 -16.79 -6.16
N LEU A 225 1.12 -17.74 -6.99
CA LEU A 225 1.73 -17.48 -8.29
C LEU A 225 0.69 -17.73 -9.38
N ASP A 226 0.58 -16.81 -10.32
CA ASP A 226 -0.21 -17.04 -11.52
C ASP A 226 0.55 -17.81 -12.60
N ALA A 227 -0.13 -18.14 -13.70
CA ALA A 227 0.45 -18.90 -14.81
C ALA A 227 1.64 -18.19 -15.49
N ASP A 228 1.71 -16.87 -15.39
CA ASP A 228 2.80 -16.05 -15.93
C ASP A 228 3.97 -15.88 -14.94
N GLY A 229 3.84 -16.43 -13.73
CA GLY A 229 4.85 -16.38 -12.67
C GLY A 229 4.83 -15.09 -11.85
N PHE A 230 3.75 -14.29 -11.90
CA PHE A 230 3.60 -13.14 -11.03
C PHE A 230 3.11 -13.56 -9.66
N LEU A 231 3.76 -13.01 -8.63
CA LEU A 231 3.42 -13.25 -7.23
C LEU A 231 2.40 -12.23 -6.74
N THR A 232 1.31 -12.71 -6.15
CA THR A 232 0.35 -11.90 -5.38
C THR A 232 0.47 -12.26 -3.92
N ILE A 233 0.61 -11.26 -3.04
CA ILE A 233 0.59 -11.44 -1.58
C ILE A 233 -0.85 -11.30 -1.12
N THR A 234 -1.33 -12.27 -0.34
CA THR A 234 -2.71 -12.28 0.17
C THR A 234 -2.81 -12.02 1.67
N GLY A 235 -1.67 -12.07 2.37
CA GLY A 235 -1.64 -11.78 3.79
C GLY A 235 -0.39 -12.25 4.48
N ARG A 236 -0.45 -12.27 5.81
CA ARG A 236 0.60 -12.75 6.69
C ARG A 236 0.09 -13.84 7.59
N LYS A 237 0.79 -14.96 7.66
CA LYS A 237 0.36 -16.14 8.43
C LYS A 237 0.12 -15.83 9.91
N LYS A 238 0.98 -15.00 10.50
CA LYS A 238 0.88 -14.54 11.90
C LYS A 238 -0.26 -13.55 12.15
N ASP A 239 -0.73 -12.89 11.10
CA ASP A 239 -1.78 -11.87 11.20
C ASP A 239 -3.18 -12.43 10.85
N LEU A 240 -3.26 -13.68 10.40
CA LEU A 240 -4.55 -14.34 10.17
C LEU A 240 -5.36 -14.37 11.46
N LEU A 241 -6.60 -13.89 11.36
CA LEU A 241 -7.56 -13.96 12.43
C LEU A 241 -8.38 -15.24 12.26
N VAL A 242 -8.51 -16.00 13.34
CA VAL A 242 -9.40 -17.18 13.37
C VAL A 242 -10.60 -16.83 14.22
N THR A 243 -11.75 -16.61 13.59
CA THR A 243 -12.99 -16.31 14.34
C THR A 243 -13.42 -17.48 15.22
N ALA A 244 -14.27 -17.24 16.21
CA ALA A 244 -14.82 -18.30 17.06
C ALA A 244 -15.57 -19.39 16.26
N GLY A 245 -16.06 -19.05 15.05
CA GLY A 245 -16.64 -20.00 14.09
C GLY A 245 -15.62 -20.78 13.25
N GLY A 246 -14.30 -20.62 13.51
CA GLY A 246 -13.24 -21.31 12.78
C GLY A 246 -12.94 -20.73 11.40
N LYS A 247 -13.45 -19.53 11.07
CA LYS A 247 -13.16 -18.90 9.78
C LYS A 247 -11.85 -18.13 9.83
N ASN A 248 -10.94 -18.42 8.90
CA ASN A 248 -9.72 -17.67 8.70
C ASN A 248 -10.02 -16.38 7.93
N VAL A 249 -9.54 -15.25 8.43
CA VAL A 249 -9.70 -13.93 7.83
C VAL A 249 -8.33 -13.27 7.72
N ALA A 250 -7.94 -12.88 6.50
CA ALA A 250 -6.75 -12.08 6.27
C ALA A 250 -7.10 -10.59 6.47
N PRO A 251 -6.56 -9.91 7.50
CA PRO A 251 -6.94 -8.53 7.78
C PRO A 251 -6.39 -7.52 6.77
N GLY A 252 -5.21 -7.79 6.18
CA GLY A 252 -4.48 -6.87 5.31
C GLY A 252 -5.30 -6.28 4.18
N PRO A 253 -5.93 -7.07 3.30
CA PRO A 253 -6.74 -6.56 2.19
C PRO A 253 -7.89 -5.65 2.63
N LEU A 254 -8.56 -5.97 3.74
CA LEU A 254 -9.63 -5.14 4.32
C LEU A 254 -9.08 -3.80 4.84
N GLU A 255 -7.97 -3.85 5.56
CA GLU A 255 -7.31 -2.67 6.13
C GLU A 255 -6.80 -1.72 5.04
N GLU A 256 -6.20 -2.28 3.98
CA GLU A 256 -5.73 -1.51 2.83
C GLU A 256 -6.88 -0.81 2.12
N LYS A 257 -7.98 -1.52 1.91
CA LYS A 257 -9.15 -0.96 1.24
C LYS A 257 -9.80 0.17 2.05
N ILE A 258 -9.90 0.03 3.36
CA ILE A 258 -10.40 1.10 4.24
C ILE A 258 -9.47 2.32 4.21
N ARG A 259 -8.14 2.12 4.15
CA ARG A 259 -7.16 3.20 4.09
C ARG A 259 -7.15 3.98 2.76
N GLU A 260 -7.78 3.48 1.70
CA GLU A 260 -8.00 4.27 0.48
C GLU A 260 -8.88 5.50 0.73
N HIS A 261 -9.68 5.50 1.79
CA HIS A 261 -10.53 6.63 2.13
C HIS A 261 -9.72 7.75 2.79
N GLN A 262 -9.86 8.99 2.29
CA GLN A 262 -9.07 10.16 2.72
C GLN A 262 -9.10 10.47 4.22
N LEU A 263 -10.15 10.08 4.92
CA LEU A 263 -10.27 10.28 6.37
C LEU A 263 -9.43 9.29 7.18
N VAL A 264 -8.91 8.23 6.58
CA VAL A 264 -8.30 7.12 7.32
C VAL A 264 -6.77 7.20 7.28
N ALA A 265 -6.15 7.34 8.43
CA ALA A 265 -4.70 7.19 8.56
C ALA A 265 -4.28 5.74 8.63
N GLN A 266 -4.95 4.95 9.49
CA GLN A 266 -4.74 3.51 9.65
C GLN A 266 -6.05 2.81 9.98
N ALA A 267 -6.14 1.54 9.59
CA ALA A 267 -7.20 0.63 10.01
C ALA A 267 -6.57 -0.64 10.58
N VAL A 268 -7.15 -1.19 11.63
CA VAL A 268 -6.71 -2.45 12.25
C VAL A 268 -7.92 -3.36 12.42
N VAL A 269 -7.95 -4.40 11.62
CA VAL A 269 -9.02 -5.41 11.69
C VAL A 269 -8.71 -6.36 12.84
N VAL A 270 -9.71 -6.60 13.68
CA VAL A 270 -9.64 -7.43 14.89
C VAL A 270 -10.77 -8.45 14.90
N GLY A 271 -10.62 -9.53 15.64
CA GLY A 271 -11.67 -10.57 15.71
C GLY A 271 -11.13 -11.97 15.96
N ASP A 272 -9.84 -12.10 16.32
CA ASP A 272 -9.27 -13.40 16.66
C ASP A 272 -9.95 -13.99 17.89
N GLY A 273 -10.43 -15.23 17.78
CA GLY A 273 -11.24 -15.90 18.81
C GLY A 273 -12.63 -15.25 19.06
N ARG A 274 -13.06 -14.27 18.28
CA ARG A 274 -14.31 -13.52 18.49
C ARG A 274 -15.43 -13.99 17.53
N PRO A 275 -16.72 -13.71 17.87
CA PRO A 275 -17.86 -14.17 17.06
C PRO A 275 -17.88 -13.58 15.64
N PHE A 276 -17.30 -12.44 15.43
CA PHE A 276 -17.26 -11.72 14.16
C PHE A 276 -16.04 -10.80 14.07
N VAL A 277 -15.77 -10.29 12.87
CA VAL A 277 -14.67 -9.38 12.58
C VAL A 277 -15.11 -7.92 12.78
N SER A 278 -14.24 -7.11 13.36
CA SER A 278 -14.43 -5.67 13.60
C SER A 278 -13.21 -4.89 13.20
N ALA A 279 -13.28 -3.56 13.17
CA ALA A 279 -12.14 -2.71 12.89
C ALA A 279 -11.97 -1.57 13.90
N LEU A 280 -10.72 -1.22 14.18
CA LEU A 280 -10.33 0.05 14.78
C LEU A 280 -9.82 0.94 13.67
N VAL A 281 -10.31 2.17 13.59
CA VAL A 281 -9.94 3.14 12.56
C VAL A 281 -9.46 4.41 13.23
N ASN A 282 -8.26 4.90 12.91
CA ASN A 282 -7.86 6.24 13.31
C ASN A 282 -7.86 7.19 12.10
N LEU A 283 -8.17 8.44 12.38
CA LEU A 283 -8.35 9.47 11.35
C LEU A 283 -7.01 10.10 10.95
N ASP A 284 -6.90 10.49 9.69
CA ASP A 284 -5.83 11.34 9.19
C ASP A 284 -6.17 12.81 9.46
N PRO A 285 -5.43 13.55 10.29
CA PRO A 285 -5.76 14.94 10.62
C PRO A 285 -5.81 15.85 9.40
N GLU A 286 -4.87 15.70 8.45
CA GLU A 286 -4.83 16.46 7.21
C GLU A 286 -6.00 16.05 6.28
N GLY A 287 -6.30 14.77 6.19
CA GLY A 287 -7.45 14.23 5.46
C GLY A 287 -8.78 14.72 6.04
N LEU A 288 -8.89 14.81 7.37
CA LEU A 288 -10.07 15.32 8.06
C LEU A 288 -10.29 16.82 7.77
N GLU A 289 -9.25 17.63 7.85
CA GLU A 289 -9.31 19.07 7.54
C GLU A 289 -9.79 19.28 6.09
N ASN A 290 -9.22 18.53 5.15
CA ASN A 290 -9.60 18.58 3.75
C ASN A 290 -11.03 18.13 3.49
N TRP A 291 -11.47 17.08 4.18
CA TRP A 291 -12.81 16.55 4.08
C TRP A 291 -13.84 17.56 4.65
N CYS A 292 -13.57 18.18 5.80
CA CYS A 292 -14.41 19.23 6.37
C CYS A 292 -14.58 20.39 5.38
N ALA A 293 -13.48 20.82 4.76
CA ALA A 293 -13.52 21.87 3.74
C ALA A 293 -14.38 21.49 2.53
N ALA A 294 -14.27 20.26 2.05
CA ALA A 294 -15.07 19.74 0.94
C ALA A 294 -16.57 19.65 1.28
N GLN A 295 -16.89 19.25 2.51
CA GLN A 295 -18.27 19.20 3.02
C GLN A 295 -18.82 20.58 3.42
N ARG A 296 -17.99 21.62 3.42
CA ARG A 296 -18.33 23.00 3.87
C ARG A 296 -18.81 23.04 5.32
N ILE A 297 -18.18 22.26 6.18
CA ILE A 297 -18.41 22.24 7.62
C ILE A 297 -17.17 22.79 8.34
N PRO A 298 -17.32 23.29 9.58
CA PRO A 298 -16.18 23.72 10.39
C PRO A 298 -15.15 22.61 10.54
N VAL A 299 -13.87 22.97 10.53
CA VAL A 299 -12.79 22.03 10.85
C VAL A 299 -12.93 21.61 12.31
N MET A 300 -12.86 20.30 12.54
CA MET A 300 -12.96 19.69 13.86
C MET A 300 -11.69 18.88 14.17
N GLY A 301 -11.39 18.70 15.46
CA GLY A 301 -10.30 17.82 15.89
C GLY A 301 -10.67 16.33 15.76
N THR A 302 -9.66 15.45 15.77
CA THR A 302 -9.86 13.99 15.64
C THR A 302 -10.78 13.42 16.71
N ALA A 303 -10.71 13.90 17.95
CA ALA A 303 -11.58 13.47 19.05
C ALA A 303 -13.07 13.84 18.81
N GLU A 304 -13.33 15.06 18.31
CA GLU A 304 -14.68 15.48 17.93
C GLU A 304 -15.19 14.71 16.71
N ALA A 305 -14.32 14.51 15.72
CA ALA A 305 -14.62 13.78 14.50
C ALA A 305 -14.96 12.29 14.77
N ALA A 306 -14.30 11.68 15.75
CA ALA A 306 -14.59 10.29 16.14
C ALA A 306 -16.03 10.09 16.64
N ALA A 307 -16.66 11.14 17.19
CA ALA A 307 -18.05 11.15 17.64
C ALA A 307 -19.04 11.73 16.60
N ASN A 308 -18.54 12.22 15.46
CA ASN A 308 -19.36 12.89 14.45
C ASN A 308 -20.06 11.89 13.51
N ASP A 309 -21.39 12.00 13.38
CA ASP A 309 -22.18 11.08 12.57
C ASP A 309 -21.84 11.11 11.08
N GLN A 310 -21.47 12.25 10.52
CA GLN A 310 -21.10 12.37 9.10
C GLN A 310 -19.76 11.69 8.82
N VAL A 311 -18.78 11.86 9.72
CA VAL A 311 -17.50 11.15 9.66
C VAL A 311 -17.73 9.66 9.79
N ARG A 312 -18.56 9.23 10.76
CA ARG A 312 -18.90 7.82 10.95
C ARG A 312 -19.57 7.22 9.71
N ALA A 313 -20.50 7.95 9.07
CA ALA A 313 -21.14 7.51 7.84
C ALA A 313 -20.14 7.37 6.67
N ALA A 314 -19.18 8.28 6.55
CA ALA A 314 -18.13 8.21 5.54
C ALA A 314 -17.20 7.00 5.76
N ILE A 315 -16.81 6.72 7.01
CA ILE A 315 -16.02 5.52 7.35
C ILE A 315 -16.85 4.25 7.14
N GLN A 316 -18.16 4.25 7.43
CA GLN A 316 -19.04 3.11 7.15
C GLN A 316 -19.04 2.78 5.66
N ALA A 317 -19.11 3.77 4.78
CA ALA A 317 -19.03 3.54 3.33
C ALA A 317 -17.70 2.91 2.91
N ALA A 318 -16.58 3.32 3.52
CA ALA A 318 -15.28 2.71 3.28
C ALA A 318 -15.21 1.26 3.77
N VAL A 319 -15.82 0.96 4.92
CA VAL A 319 -15.93 -0.41 5.44
C VAL A 319 -16.82 -1.27 4.56
N ASP A 320 -17.94 -0.74 4.07
CA ASP A 320 -18.85 -1.45 3.17
C ASP A 320 -18.16 -1.79 1.83
N ASP A 321 -17.37 -0.85 1.30
CA ASP A 321 -16.55 -1.08 0.10
C ASP A 321 -15.49 -2.16 0.35
N ALA A 322 -14.78 -2.12 1.47
CA ALA A 322 -13.83 -3.17 1.86
C ALA A 322 -14.49 -4.55 1.99
N ASN A 323 -15.70 -4.60 2.53
CA ASN A 323 -16.47 -5.84 2.69
C ASN A 323 -16.86 -6.49 1.34
N THR A 324 -16.81 -5.76 0.22
CA THR A 324 -17.02 -6.34 -1.11
C THR A 324 -15.92 -7.32 -1.53
N LEU A 325 -14.75 -7.23 -0.92
CA LEU A 325 -13.59 -8.08 -1.23
C LEU A 325 -13.67 -9.48 -0.61
N VAL A 326 -14.56 -9.68 0.34
CA VAL A 326 -14.59 -10.88 1.17
C VAL A 326 -16.01 -11.48 1.28
N SER A 327 -16.08 -12.71 1.75
CA SER A 327 -17.38 -13.34 2.04
C SER A 327 -18.05 -12.69 3.26
N LYS A 328 -19.39 -12.88 3.38
CA LYS A 328 -20.17 -12.37 4.53
C LYS A 328 -19.64 -12.85 5.89
N ALA A 329 -19.01 -14.01 5.94
CA ALA A 329 -18.42 -14.55 7.18
C ALA A 329 -17.11 -13.86 7.57
N GLU A 330 -16.44 -13.24 6.61
CA GLU A 330 -15.17 -12.53 6.77
C GLU A 330 -15.36 -11.02 6.90
N SER A 331 -16.59 -10.53 6.64
CA SER A 331 -16.88 -9.10 6.60
C SER A 331 -16.80 -8.44 7.98
N ILE A 332 -16.34 -7.20 8.01
CA ILE A 332 -16.34 -6.34 9.19
C ILE A 332 -17.78 -5.99 9.54
N ARG A 333 -18.23 -6.35 10.75
CA ARG A 333 -19.60 -6.13 11.23
C ARG A 333 -19.80 -4.78 11.89
N THR A 334 -18.77 -4.28 12.52
CA THR A 334 -18.78 -2.99 13.21
C THR A 334 -17.36 -2.45 13.30
N PHE A 335 -17.23 -1.17 13.60
CA PHE A 335 -15.94 -0.52 13.78
C PHE A 335 -16.01 0.55 14.86
N VAL A 336 -14.84 0.94 15.36
CA VAL A 336 -14.66 2.07 16.28
C VAL A 336 -13.72 3.06 15.61
N VAL A 337 -14.13 4.31 15.56
CA VAL A 337 -13.24 5.43 15.22
C VAL A 337 -12.54 5.85 16.49
N LEU A 338 -11.21 5.83 16.46
CA LEU A 338 -10.38 6.20 17.61
C LEU A 338 -10.12 7.72 17.60
N ASP A 339 -10.04 8.29 18.78
CA ASP A 339 -9.68 9.68 19.03
C ASP A 339 -8.16 9.91 19.11
N THR A 340 -7.36 8.87 18.94
CA THR A 340 -5.92 8.84 19.17
C THR A 340 -5.18 8.48 17.89
N ASP A 341 -4.06 9.17 17.63
CA ASP A 341 -3.18 8.87 16.51
C ASP A 341 -2.21 7.73 16.82
N PHE A 342 -1.90 6.92 15.79
CA PHE A 342 -0.81 5.97 15.85
C PHE A 342 0.49 6.63 15.43
N THR A 343 1.47 6.65 16.31
CA THR A 343 2.77 7.28 16.07
C THR A 343 3.93 6.34 16.36
N VAL A 344 5.14 6.75 15.98
CA VAL A 344 6.37 6.03 16.31
C VAL A 344 6.65 6.17 17.81
N GLU A 345 6.38 7.34 18.38
CA GLU A 345 6.58 7.68 19.80
C GLU A 345 5.65 6.87 20.70
N SER A 346 4.38 6.68 20.31
CA SER A 346 3.44 5.82 21.03
C SER A 346 3.76 4.32 20.91
N GLY A 347 4.70 3.96 20.03
CA GLY A 347 5.07 2.58 19.77
C GLY A 347 4.11 1.81 18.88
N HIS A 348 3.08 2.45 18.30
CA HIS A 348 2.12 1.82 17.39
C HIS A 348 2.64 1.69 15.97
N LEU A 349 3.61 2.53 15.59
CA LEU A 349 4.29 2.44 14.29
C LEU A 349 5.77 2.13 14.45
N THR A 350 6.35 1.52 13.41
CA THR A 350 7.80 1.43 13.28
C THR A 350 8.37 2.75 12.72
N PRO A 351 9.70 3.00 12.77
CA PRO A 351 10.32 4.15 12.10
C PRO A 351 10.07 4.22 10.59
N SER A 352 9.71 3.09 9.96
CA SER A 352 9.28 3.03 8.56
C SER A 352 7.76 3.17 8.39
N LEU A 353 7.05 3.64 9.43
CA LEU A 353 5.60 3.87 9.48
C LEU A 353 4.74 2.61 9.28
N LYS A 354 5.29 1.43 9.53
CA LYS A 354 4.53 0.17 9.54
C LYS A 354 3.81 -0.01 10.86
N LEU A 355 2.55 -0.44 10.79
CA LEU A 355 1.73 -0.72 11.95
C LEU A 355 2.30 -1.89 12.78
N LYS A 356 2.38 -1.71 14.09
CA LYS A 356 2.68 -2.77 15.05
C LYS A 356 1.37 -3.30 15.64
N ARG A 357 0.73 -4.21 14.91
CA ARG A 357 -0.60 -4.78 15.27
C ARG A 357 -0.70 -5.20 16.71
N SER A 358 0.28 -5.95 17.22
CA SER A 358 0.26 -6.45 18.61
C SER A 358 0.26 -5.33 19.66
N ALA A 359 0.94 -4.22 19.39
CA ALA A 359 0.92 -3.06 20.28
C ALA A 359 -0.46 -2.38 20.28
N VAL A 360 -1.02 -2.16 19.09
CA VAL A 360 -2.37 -1.56 18.96
C VAL A 360 -3.43 -2.43 19.62
N VAL A 361 -3.46 -3.74 19.35
CA VAL A 361 -4.43 -4.66 19.94
C VAL A 361 -4.33 -4.69 21.48
N ARG A 362 -3.13 -4.65 22.03
CA ARG A 362 -2.89 -4.59 23.48
C ARG A 362 -3.38 -3.28 24.09
N ASP A 363 -2.98 -2.15 23.50
CA ASP A 363 -3.22 -0.83 24.09
C ASP A 363 -4.68 -0.39 23.92
N PHE A 364 -5.37 -0.86 22.87
CA PHE A 364 -6.80 -0.62 22.63
C PHE A 364 -7.71 -1.80 23.03
N ALA A 365 -7.22 -2.73 23.87
CA ALA A 365 -8.00 -3.89 24.32
C ALA A 365 -9.35 -3.51 24.96
N ALA A 366 -9.44 -2.40 25.68
CA ALA A 366 -10.68 -1.90 26.25
C ALA A 366 -11.73 -1.52 25.18
N HIS A 367 -11.30 -0.91 24.06
CA HIS A 367 -12.17 -0.60 22.93
C HIS A 367 -12.63 -1.87 22.23
N ILE A 368 -11.70 -2.81 22.01
CA ILE A 368 -12.00 -4.11 21.41
C ILE A 368 -13.02 -4.87 22.25
N ASN A 369 -12.79 -4.97 23.57
CA ASN A 369 -13.72 -5.68 24.45
C ASN A 369 -15.13 -5.06 24.47
N ARG A 370 -15.25 -3.75 24.40
CA ARG A 370 -16.56 -3.07 24.29
C ARG A 370 -17.33 -3.39 23.00
N ILE A 371 -16.64 -3.75 21.94
CA ILE A 371 -17.28 -4.17 20.68
C ILE A 371 -18.02 -5.49 20.85
N TYR A 372 -17.47 -6.38 21.68
CA TYR A 372 -17.96 -7.75 21.80
C TYR A 372 -18.80 -8.01 23.06
N GLY A 373 -19.03 -7.01 23.89
CA GLY A 373 -19.85 -7.07 25.12
C GLY A 373 -19.00 -7.28 26.36
#